data_506af9d580d6fc0cf86c75b621754a33
#
_entry.id   506af9d580d6fc0cf86c75b621754a33
#
_cell.length_a   1.000
_cell.length_b   1.000
_cell.length_c   1.000
_cell.angle_alpha   90.00
_cell.angle_beta   90.00
_cell.angle_gamma   90.00
#
_symmetry.space_group_name_H-M   'P 1'
#
loop_
_entity.id
_entity.type
_entity.pdbx_description
1 polymer ?
#
loop_
_entity_poly.entity_id
_entity_poly.type
_entity_poly.pdbx_seq_one_letter_code
_entity_poly.pdbx_strand_id
1 'polypeptide(L)'
;IERIEYEGCFYDGKRFGRGVLYDRNGIMEYNGLWKNDMVYSPNSSGSTIDNHTESVTISNGVFNNREPFIPSFYMHSLKRIVIGDECFGKVRVFELNGLDELESVVIGSESFTYAKTDEEIWNSERSDGDYRIVNCPKLKSIQIGYEAFQDYHSFELSNLPSLQSIDIGGWCFRWAPSFSLTGLIDGLV
;
A
#
# COMPACT_ATOMS: atom_id res chain seq x y z
N ILE A 1 -30.51 -2.15 -19.25
CA ILE A 1 -29.38 -1.55 -18.52
C ILE A 1 -28.46 -2.71 -18.22
N GLU A 2 -27.28 -2.71 -18.85
CA GLU A 2 -26.21 -3.68 -18.54
C GLU A 2 -25.80 -3.47 -17.09
N ARG A 3 -25.71 -4.58 -16.37
CA ARG A 3 -25.42 -4.60 -14.96
C ARG A 3 -23.92 -4.82 -14.75
N ILE A 4 -23.28 -3.96 -14.02
CA ILE A 4 -21.87 -4.14 -13.65
C ILE A 4 -21.84 -5.20 -12.54
N GLU A 5 -21.28 -6.35 -12.85
CA GLU A 5 -21.04 -7.44 -11.90
C GLU A 5 -19.67 -7.28 -11.22
N TYR A 6 -18.70 -6.79 -11.97
CA TYR A 6 -17.34 -6.59 -11.49
C TYR A 6 -16.74 -5.32 -12.08
N GLU A 7 -16.10 -4.55 -11.23
CA GLU A 7 -15.36 -3.35 -11.59
C GLU A 7 -13.93 -3.47 -11.05
N GLY A 8 -12.93 -3.56 -11.94
CA GLY A 8 -11.55 -3.74 -11.51
C GLY A 8 -10.61 -4.15 -12.64
N CYS A 9 -9.42 -4.59 -12.24
CA CYS A 9 -8.37 -4.97 -13.15
C CYS A 9 -8.58 -6.38 -13.71
N PHE A 10 -8.22 -6.56 -14.99
CA PHE A 10 -8.15 -7.86 -15.65
C PHE A 10 -6.74 -8.09 -16.19
N TYR A 11 -6.28 -9.32 -16.10
CA TYR A 11 -5.05 -9.80 -16.73
C TYR A 11 -5.33 -11.15 -17.41
N ASP A 12 -4.98 -11.26 -18.67
CA ASP A 12 -5.25 -12.46 -19.51
C ASP A 12 -6.73 -12.91 -19.42
N GLY A 13 -7.66 -11.93 -19.50
CA GLY A 13 -9.10 -12.16 -19.45
C GLY A 13 -9.65 -12.59 -18.08
N LYS A 14 -8.84 -12.63 -17.04
CA LYS A 14 -9.25 -12.99 -15.67
C LYS A 14 -9.17 -11.80 -14.73
N ARG A 15 -10.07 -11.76 -13.73
CA ARG A 15 -10.02 -10.78 -12.67
C ARG A 15 -8.69 -10.91 -11.95
N PHE A 16 -7.98 -9.79 -11.86
CA PHE A 16 -6.64 -9.76 -11.32
C PHE A 16 -6.35 -8.38 -10.70
N GLY A 17 -5.56 -8.35 -9.63
CA GLY A 17 -5.32 -7.09 -8.93
C GLY A 17 -6.55 -6.65 -8.14
N ARG A 18 -6.76 -5.35 -8.05
CA ARG A 18 -7.89 -4.82 -7.28
C ARG A 18 -9.18 -4.83 -8.08
N GLY A 19 -10.30 -5.14 -7.39
CA GLY A 19 -11.62 -5.03 -7.98
C GLY A 19 -12.76 -5.19 -6.99
N VAL A 20 -13.91 -4.69 -7.39
CA VAL A 20 -15.16 -4.74 -6.65
C VAL A 20 -16.12 -5.69 -7.33
N LEU A 21 -16.67 -6.61 -6.58
CA LEU A 21 -17.75 -7.50 -7.00
C LEU A 21 -19.07 -6.99 -6.46
N TYR A 22 -20.09 -7.01 -7.29
CA TYR A 22 -21.45 -6.61 -6.92
C TYR A 22 -22.42 -7.79 -7.03
N ASP A 23 -23.37 -7.86 -6.13
CA ASP A 23 -24.46 -8.81 -6.20
C ASP A 23 -25.50 -8.45 -7.30
N ARG A 24 -26.52 -9.31 -7.44
CA ARG A 24 -27.60 -9.10 -8.42
C ARG A 24 -28.44 -7.85 -8.15
N ASN A 25 -28.34 -7.24 -6.99
CA ASN A 25 -29.04 -6.00 -6.62
C ASN A 25 -28.17 -4.75 -6.76
N GLY A 26 -26.89 -4.93 -7.21
CA GLY A 26 -25.90 -3.85 -7.29
C GLY A 26 -25.32 -3.50 -5.92
N ILE A 27 -25.48 -4.37 -4.93
CA ILE A 27 -24.88 -4.21 -3.61
C ILE A 27 -23.46 -4.81 -3.67
N MET A 28 -22.50 -4.08 -3.15
CA MET A 28 -21.10 -4.52 -3.09
C MET A 28 -20.98 -5.78 -2.21
N GLU A 29 -20.58 -6.89 -2.82
CA GLU A 29 -20.30 -8.14 -2.11
C GLU A 29 -18.85 -8.23 -1.66
N TYR A 30 -17.91 -7.74 -2.47
CA TYR A 30 -16.50 -7.84 -2.17
C TYR A 30 -15.72 -6.67 -2.80
N ASN A 31 -14.81 -6.09 -2.06
CA ASN A 31 -13.86 -5.09 -2.52
C ASN A 31 -12.46 -5.49 -2.05
N GLY A 32 -11.61 -5.92 -2.96
CA GLY A 32 -10.29 -6.41 -2.57
C GLY A 32 -9.47 -6.93 -3.74
N LEU A 33 -8.56 -7.83 -3.40
CA LEU A 33 -7.58 -8.37 -4.34
C LEU A 33 -8.09 -9.63 -5.02
N TRP A 34 -7.77 -9.75 -6.31
CA TRP A 34 -8.14 -10.86 -7.19
C TRP A 34 -6.90 -11.48 -7.82
N LYS A 35 -6.91 -12.78 -7.98
CA LYS A 35 -5.90 -13.53 -8.74
C LYS A 35 -6.56 -14.67 -9.48
N ASN A 36 -6.52 -14.61 -10.82
CA ASN A 36 -7.10 -15.63 -11.70
C ASN A 36 -8.57 -15.93 -11.35
N ASP A 37 -9.42 -14.89 -11.28
CA ASP A 37 -10.85 -14.94 -10.94
C ASP A 37 -11.18 -15.34 -9.49
N MET A 38 -10.20 -15.63 -8.68
CA MET A 38 -10.38 -15.95 -7.27
C MET A 38 -10.09 -14.74 -6.39
N VAL A 39 -10.85 -14.61 -5.33
CA VAL A 39 -10.53 -13.67 -4.25
C VAL A 39 -9.15 -14.03 -3.70
N TYR A 40 -8.26 -13.04 -3.66
CA TYR A 40 -6.90 -13.23 -3.19
C TYR A 40 -6.71 -12.53 -1.85
N SER A 41 -6.46 -13.31 -0.80
CA SER A 41 -6.05 -12.79 0.49
C SER A 41 -4.53 -12.96 0.64
N PRO A 42 -3.76 -11.88 0.77
CA PRO A 42 -2.33 -11.97 1.04
C PRO A 42 -2.00 -12.35 2.49
N ASN A 43 -3.01 -12.50 3.34
CA ASN A 43 -2.80 -12.94 4.72
C ASN A 43 -2.34 -14.40 4.74
N SER A 44 -1.27 -14.68 5.44
CA SER A 44 -0.73 -16.04 5.64
C SER A 44 -1.72 -16.99 6.35
N SER A 45 -2.79 -16.45 6.92
CA SER A 45 -3.86 -17.21 7.57
C SER A 45 -4.97 -17.69 6.63
N GLY A 46 -4.92 -17.37 5.33
CA GLY A 46 -5.92 -17.79 4.35
C GLY A 46 -7.29 -17.12 4.48
N SER A 47 -7.41 -16.08 5.31
CA SER A 47 -8.66 -15.32 5.43
C SER A 47 -8.85 -14.37 4.26
N THR A 48 -10.08 -14.17 3.84
CA THR A 48 -10.46 -13.16 2.83
C THR A 48 -10.28 -11.76 3.41
N ILE A 49 -9.78 -10.83 2.59
CA ILE A 49 -9.74 -9.42 2.95
C ILE A 49 -11.09 -8.81 2.59
N ASP A 50 -11.82 -8.37 3.58
CA ASP A 50 -13.14 -7.75 3.47
C ASP A 50 -13.23 -6.46 4.30
N ASN A 51 -14.40 -5.85 4.33
CA ASN A 51 -14.64 -4.61 5.09
C ASN A 51 -14.53 -4.78 6.62
N HIS A 52 -14.47 -6.02 7.11
CA HIS A 52 -14.30 -6.34 8.54
C HIS A 52 -12.87 -6.71 8.90
N THR A 53 -11.97 -6.72 7.91
CA THR A 53 -10.56 -7.05 8.13
C THR A 53 -9.89 -5.99 8.96
N GLU A 54 -9.44 -6.36 10.15
CA GLU A 54 -8.74 -5.46 11.07
C GLU A 54 -7.22 -5.43 10.88
N SER A 55 -6.65 -6.48 10.27
CA SER A 55 -5.20 -6.57 10.06
C SER A 55 -4.86 -7.23 8.73
N VAL A 56 -3.96 -6.62 7.99
CA VAL A 56 -3.37 -7.17 6.76
C VAL A 56 -1.90 -7.46 7.01
N THR A 57 -1.49 -8.70 6.75
CA THR A 57 -0.09 -9.12 6.82
C THR A 57 0.33 -9.73 5.50
N ILE A 58 1.36 -9.18 4.89
CA ILE A 58 1.95 -9.62 3.63
C ILE A 58 3.32 -10.21 3.92
N SER A 59 3.54 -11.46 3.53
CA SER A 59 4.81 -12.16 3.72
C SER A 59 5.91 -11.61 2.81
N ASN A 60 7.17 -11.86 3.16
CA ASN A 60 8.34 -11.43 2.39
C ASN A 60 8.30 -11.92 0.93
N GLY A 61 8.83 -11.13 0.02
CA GLY A 61 9.02 -11.49 -1.38
C GLY A 61 7.74 -11.53 -2.23
N VAL A 62 6.62 -11.01 -1.73
CA VAL A 62 5.31 -11.08 -2.41
C VAL A 62 5.12 -9.88 -3.33
N PHE A 63 4.54 -10.13 -4.53
CA PHE A 63 4.20 -9.11 -5.54
C PHE A 63 5.40 -8.43 -6.25
N ASN A 64 6.60 -9.01 -6.23
CA ASN A 64 7.81 -8.42 -6.84
C ASN A 64 7.87 -8.48 -8.37
N ASN A 65 7.23 -9.44 -9.01
CA ASN A 65 7.45 -9.75 -10.43
C ASN A 65 6.36 -9.22 -11.38
N ARG A 66 5.58 -8.20 -11.00
CA ARG A 66 4.38 -7.83 -11.76
C ARG A 66 4.24 -6.34 -12.03
N GLU A 67 3.53 -6.06 -13.12
CA GLU A 67 3.02 -4.76 -13.55
C GLU A 67 2.53 -3.88 -12.39
N PRO A 68 2.56 -2.56 -12.53
CA PRO A 68 2.26 -1.66 -11.45
C PRO A 68 0.91 -1.99 -10.81
N PHE A 69 0.99 -2.51 -9.61
CA PHE A 69 -0.14 -2.79 -8.75
C PHE A 69 -0.18 -1.71 -7.67
N ILE A 70 -1.28 -1.02 -7.57
CA ILE A 70 -1.49 -0.03 -6.52
C ILE A 70 -2.16 -0.75 -5.36
N PRO A 71 -1.47 -0.97 -4.23
CA PRO A 71 -2.13 -1.48 -3.04
C PRO A 71 -3.07 -0.39 -2.53
N SER A 72 -4.35 -0.57 -2.79
CA SER A 72 -5.36 0.33 -2.25
C SER A 72 -6.07 -0.38 -1.11
N PHE A 73 -5.92 0.14 0.07
CA PHE A 73 -6.58 -0.34 1.26
C PHE A 73 -7.78 0.54 1.55
N TYR A 74 -8.97 0.16 1.09
CA TYR A 74 -10.24 0.85 1.41
C TYR A 74 -11.03 0.05 2.44
N MET A 75 -10.41 -0.24 3.58
CA MET A 75 -11.02 -1.05 4.63
C MET A 75 -11.26 -0.19 5.86
N HIS A 76 -12.50 0.18 6.08
CA HIS A 76 -12.87 1.05 7.21
C HIS A 76 -12.55 0.45 8.59
N SER A 77 -12.47 -0.88 8.70
CA SER A 77 -12.13 -1.57 9.95
C SER A 77 -10.64 -1.84 10.14
N LEU A 78 -9.81 -1.48 9.16
CA LEU A 78 -8.38 -1.82 9.16
C LEU A 78 -7.63 -1.02 10.22
N LYS A 79 -7.02 -1.76 11.18
CA LYS A 79 -6.24 -1.20 12.28
C LYS A 79 -4.74 -1.33 12.06
N ARG A 80 -4.33 -2.38 11.34
CA ARG A 80 -2.91 -2.69 11.17
C ARG A 80 -2.57 -3.18 9.78
N ILE A 81 -1.47 -2.64 9.23
CA ILE A 81 -0.84 -3.10 7.99
C ILE A 81 0.58 -3.55 8.33
N VAL A 82 0.94 -4.77 7.93
CA VAL A 82 2.31 -5.30 7.99
C VAL A 82 2.68 -5.82 6.62
N ILE A 83 3.67 -5.23 6.01
CA ILE A 83 4.25 -5.65 4.74
C ILE A 83 5.66 -6.16 5.03
N GLY A 84 5.95 -7.37 4.61
CA GLY A 84 7.26 -8.01 4.77
C GLY A 84 8.33 -7.39 3.90
N ASP A 85 9.52 -7.97 3.95
CA ASP A 85 10.66 -7.53 3.17
C ASP A 85 10.50 -7.86 1.68
N GLU A 86 11.16 -7.10 0.82
CA GLU A 86 11.23 -7.33 -0.61
C GLU A 86 9.84 -7.47 -1.30
N CYS A 87 8.86 -6.68 -0.89
CA CYS A 87 7.53 -6.70 -1.46
C CYS A 87 7.30 -5.55 -2.44
N PHE A 88 6.42 -5.77 -3.43
CA PHE A 88 5.90 -4.72 -4.31
C PHE A 88 6.94 -3.92 -5.11
N GLY A 89 8.05 -4.53 -5.50
CA GLY A 89 9.16 -3.84 -6.16
C GLY A 89 8.81 -3.01 -7.41
N LYS A 90 7.68 -3.27 -8.08
CA LYS A 90 7.23 -2.53 -9.26
C LYS A 90 6.09 -1.56 -9.02
N VAL A 91 5.62 -1.44 -7.77
CA VAL A 91 4.55 -0.52 -7.42
C VAL A 91 5.09 0.91 -7.37
N ARG A 92 4.37 1.86 -7.96
CA ARG A 92 4.78 3.26 -8.06
C ARG A 92 3.94 4.20 -7.21
N VAL A 93 2.81 3.76 -6.73
CA VAL A 93 1.96 4.56 -5.84
C VAL A 93 1.63 3.76 -4.61
N PHE A 94 2.00 4.27 -3.46
CA PHE A 94 1.56 3.78 -2.17
C PHE A 94 0.69 4.84 -1.51
N GLU A 95 -0.61 4.61 -1.44
CA GLU A 95 -1.54 5.55 -0.85
C GLU A 95 -2.43 4.88 0.19
N LEU A 96 -2.45 5.46 1.39
CA LEU A 96 -3.43 5.19 2.43
C LEU A 96 -4.19 6.48 2.70
N ASN A 97 -5.49 6.48 2.47
CA ASN A 97 -6.29 7.71 2.59
C ASN A 97 -7.64 7.40 3.23
N GLY A 98 -7.99 8.13 4.28
CA GLY A 98 -9.29 8.02 4.92
C GLY A 98 -9.51 6.70 5.65
N LEU A 99 -8.47 6.10 6.21
CA LEU A 99 -8.58 4.88 7.01
C LEU A 99 -8.78 5.26 8.49
N ASP A 100 -10.05 5.39 8.88
CA ASP A 100 -10.43 5.94 10.18
C ASP A 100 -9.98 5.12 11.38
N GLU A 101 -9.84 3.81 11.22
CA GLU A 101 -9.44 2.88 12.29
C GLU A 101 -7.96 2.50 12.25
N LEU A 102 -7.20 2.95 11.25
CA LEU A 102 -5.80 2.56 11.09
C LEU A 102 -4.94 3.11 12.23
N GLU A 103 -4.26 2.21 12.95
CA GLU A 103 -3.42 2.53 14.10
C GLU A 103 -1.91 2.38 13.81
N SER A 104 -1.53 1.43 12.95
CA SER A 104 -0.12 1.18 12.65
C SER A 104 0.15 0.69 11.25
N VAL A 105 1.28 1.14 10.70
CA VAL A 105 1.82 0.70 9.40
C VAL A 105 3.26 0.24 9.61
N VAL A 106 3.56 -0.99 9.19
CA VAL A 106 4.91 -1.56 9.20
C VAL A 106 5.23 -2.03 7.79
N ILE A 107 6.33 -1.56 7.25
CA ILE A 107 6.82 -1.91 5.91
C ILE A 107 8.25 -2.45 6.06
N GLY A 108 8.49 -3.62 5.52
CA GLY A 108 9.77 -4.30 5.57
C GLY A 108 10.83 -3.68 4.67
N SER A 109 12.05 -4.19 4.82
CA SER A 109 13.21 -3.72 4.07
C SER A 109 13.09 -4.02 2.57
N GLU A 110 13.70 -3.19 1.73
CA GLU A 110 13.74 -3.33 0.27
C GLU A 110 12.35 -3.45 -0.41
N SER A 111 11.29 -3.04 0.29
CA SER A 111 9.93 -3.07 -0.24
C SER A 111 9.64 -1.79 -1.03
N PHE A 112 8.83 -1.91 -2.10
CA PHE A 112 8.51 -0.82 -3.01
C PHE A 112 9.73 -0.20 -3.70
N THR A 113 10.81 -0.97 -3.83
CA THR A 113 12.05 -0.55 -4.48
C THR A 113 12.24 -1.34 -5.77
N TYR A 114 12.38 -0.65 -6.90
CA TYR A 114 12.50 -1.29 -8.23
C TYR A 114 13.94 -1.63 -8.58
N ALA A 115 14.85 -0.74 -8.28
CA ALA A 115 16.25 -0.85 -8.67
C ALA A 115 17.01 -1.75 -7.69
N LYS A 116 17.51 -2.87 -8.18
CA LYS A 116 18.31 -3.81 -7.36
C LYS A 116 19.77 -3.94 -7.83
N THR A 117 20.16 -3.22 -8.87
CA THR A 117 21.56 -3.18 -9.33
C THR A 117 22.12 -1.76 -9.26
N ASP A 118 23.41 -1.64 -8.98
CA ASP A 118 24.08 -0.33 -8.92
C ASP A 118 23.92 0.45 -10.24
N GLU A 119 23.86 -0.23 -11.37
CA GLU A 119 23.69 0.39 -12.69
C GLU A 119 22.27 0.91 -12.89
N GLU A 120 21.25 0.22 -12.39
CA GLU A 120 19.85 0.69 -12.40
C GLU A 120 19.63 1.84 -11.41
N ILE A 121 20.34 1.84 -10.29
CA ILE A 121 20.30 2.92 -9.30
C ILE A 121 20.89 4.22 -9.87
N TRP A 122 21.99 4.17 -10.60
CA TRP A 122 22.67 5.33 -11.16
C TRP A 122 22.01 5.89 -12.42
N ASN A 123 21.32 5.05 -13.19
CA ASN A 123 20.61 5.44 -14.42
C ASN A 123 19.13 5.80 -14.17
N SER A 124 18.67 5.82 -12.93
CA SER A 124 17.27 6.09 -12.64
C SER A 124 16.93 7.58 -12.76
N GLU A 125 16.67 8.03 -13.96
CA GLU A 125 15.76 9.16 -14.23
C GLU A 125 14.32 8.83 -13.71
N ARG A 126 14.17 7.78 -12.91
CA ARG A 126 12.91 7.15 -12.52
C ARG A 126 12.54 7.35 -11.07
N SER A 127 12.66 8.53 -10.56
CA SER A 127 11.89 8.88 -9.37
C SER A 127 10.47 9.28 -9.81
N ASP A 128 9.59 8.30 -9.98
CA ASP A 128 8.21 8.51 -10.41
C ASP A 128 7.18 7.98 -9.40
N GLY A 129 7.63 7.46 -8.25
CA GLY A 129 6.77 6.91 -7.23
C GLY A 129 6.27 7.93 -6.21
N ASP A 130 5.03 7.79 -5.79
CA ASP A 130 4.40 8.62 -4.77
C ASP A 130 4.05 7.80 -3.52
N TYR A 131 4.54 8.24 -2.37
CA TYR A 131 4.17 7.72 -1.07
C TYR A 131 3.29 8.73 -0.34
N ARG A 132 2.07 8.29 0.04
CA ARG A 132 1.11 9.15 0.74
C ARG A 132 0.38 8.39 1.85
N ILE A 133 0.38 8.95 3.03
CA ILE A 133 -0.54 8.55 4.11
C ILE A 133 -1.25 9.81 4.59
N VAL A 134 -2.56 9.86 4.35
CA VAL A 134 -3.34 11.07 4.60
C VAL A 134 -4.70 10.74 5.23
N ASN A 135 -5.22 11.64 6.05
CA ASN A 135 -6.55 11.51 6.65
C ASN A 135 -6.75 10.20 7.43
N CYS A 136 -5.76 9.76 8.19
CA CYS A 136 -5.86 8.58 9.05
C CYS A 136 -5.83 9.01 10.52
N PRO A 137 -6.99 9.36 11.11
CA PRO A 137 -7.05 10.09 12.39
C PRO A 137 -6.57 9.29 13.61
N LYS A 138 -6.56 7.96 13.54
CA LYS A 138 -6.10 7.07 14.62
C LYS A 138 -4.69 6.54 14.43
N LEU A 139 -4.00 6.87 13.34
CA LEU A 139 -2.67 6.37 13.06
C LEU A 139 -1.67 6.89 14.09
N LYS A 140 -1.02 5.94 14.81
CA LYS A 140 -0.08 6.21 15.90
C LYS A 140 1.37 6.00 15.50
N SER A 141 1.63 5.03 14.61
CA SER A 141 3.00 4.66 14.26
C SER A 141 3.16 4.27 12.81
N ILE A 142 4.28 4.71 12.24
CA ILE A 142 4.74 4.31 10.91
C ILE A 142 6.17 3.79 11.08
N GLN A 143 6.42 2.57 10.58
CA GLN A 143 7.75 1.99 10.53
C GLN A 143 8.06 1.55 9.11
N ILE A 144 9.20 1.99 8.58
CA ILE A 144 9.67 1.68 7.23
C ILE A 144 11.07 1.09 7.34
N GLY A 145 11.26 -0.12 6.82
CA GLY A 145 12.53 -0.83 6.85
C GLY A 145 13.59 -0.22 5.96
N TYR A 146 14.80 -0.76 6.03
CA TYR A 146 15.97 -0.31 5.29
C TYR A 146 15.75 -0.42 3.76
N GLU A 147 16.20 0.58 2.99
CA GLU A 147 16.09 0.63 1.53
C GLU A 147 14.67 0.52 0.93
N ALA A 148 13.62 0.73 1.71
CA ALA A 148 12.26 0.77 1.17
C ALA A 148 11.99 2.11 0.45
N PHE A 149 11.17 2.06 -0.60
CA PHE A 149 10.80 3.25 -1.40
C PHE A 149 11.99 4.05 -1.94
N GLN A 150 13.10 3.41 -2.26
CA GLN A 150 14.35 4.08 -2.62
C GLN A 150 14.21 5.05 -3.80
N ASP A 151 13.43 4.66 -4.79
CA ASP A 151 13.22 5.34 -6.06
C ASP A 151 11.89 6.11 -6.13
N TYR A 152 11.26 6.39 -4.97
CA TYR A 152 10.07 7.21 -4.91
C TYR A 152 10.39 8.70 -4.97
N HIS A 153 9.56 9.45 -5.71
CA HIS A 153 9.73 10.88 -5.94
C HIS A 153 9.19 11.74 -4.81
N SER A 154 8.12 11.30 -4.16
CA SER A 154 7.46 12.08 -3.12
C SER A 154 7.18 11.26 -1.87
N PHE A 155 7.18 11.98 -0.74
CA PHE A 155 6.76 11.49 0.55
C PHE A 155 5.80 12.50 1.16
N GLU A 156 4.55 12.09 1.41
CA GLU A 156 3.55 12.95 2.02
C GLU A 156 2.89 12.28 3.22
N LEU A 157 2.92 12.96 4.35
CA LEU A 157 2.10 12.66 5.51
C LEU A 157 1.26 13.88 5.84
N SER A 158 -0.06 13.75 5.81
CA SER A 158 -0.92 14.87 6.15
C SER A 158 -2.19 14.46 6.89
N ASN A 159 -2.63 15.34 7.78
CA ASN A 159 -3.81 15.16 8.60
C ASN A 159 -3.81 13.83 9.39
N LEU A 160 -2.76 13.64 10.21
CA LEU A 160 -2.52 12.46 11.07
C LEU A 160 -2.45 12.90 12.55
N PRO A 161 -3.55 13.34 13.16
CA PRO A 161 -3.55 13.99 14.46
C PRO A 161 -3.16 13.09 15.64
N SER A 162 -3.13 11.78 15.47
CA SER A 162 -2.74 10.83 16.52
C SER A 162 -1.33 10.26 16.34
N LEU A 163 -0.58 10.71 15.32
CA LEU A 163 0.72 10.15 14.99
C LEU A 163 1.75 10.48 16.09
N GLN A 164 2.36 9.42 16.66
CA GLN A 164 3.30 9.51 17.78
C GLN A 164 4.73 9.18 17.38
N SER A 165 4.90 8.31 16.38
CA SER A 165 6.22 7.90 15.94
C SER A 165 6.30 7.62 14.45
N ILE A 166 7.43 8.03 13.87
CA ILE A 166 7.85 7.69 12.52
C ILE A 166 9.26 7.14 12.62
N ASP A 167 9.44 5.88 12.22
CA ASP A 167 10.75 5.25 12.15
C ASP A 167 11.03 4.87 10.69
N ILE A 168 12.05 5.48 10.11
CA ILE A 168 12.44 5.29 8.70
C ILE A 168 13.86 4.77 8.65
N GLY A 169 14.04 3.57 8.14
CA GLY A 169 15.33 2.95 7.91
C GLY A 169 16.24 3.74 6.96
N GLY A 170 17.52 3.44 7.01
CA GLY A 170 18.49 4.09 6.12
C GLY A 170 18.18 3.83 4.64
N TRP A 171 18.54 4.77 3.78
CA TRP A 171 18.41 4.72 2.32
C TRP A 171 16.97 4.70 1.78
N CYS A 172 15.96 4.87 2.62
CA CYS A 172 14.59 5.08 2.18
C CYS A 172 14.45 6.42 1.47
N PHE A 173 13.61 6.49 0.44
CA PHE A 173 13.33 7.73 -0.30
C PHE A 173 14.60 8.46 -0.78
N ARG A 174 15.64 7.72 -1.11
CA ARG A 174 16.98 8.27 -1.43
C ARG A 174 16.95 9.36 -2.49
N TRP A 175 16.04 9.26 -3.43
CA TRP A 175 15.93 10.16 -4.57
C TRP A 175 14.70 11.06 -4.51
N ALA A 176 13.99 11.09 -3.39
CA ALA A 176 12.81 11.93 -3.24
C ALA A 176 13.18 13.42 -3.10
N PRO A 177 12.85 14.27 -4.07
CA PRO A 177 13.10 15.70 -3.98
C PRO A 177 12.11 16.43 -3.09
N SER A 178 11.01 15.76 -2.70
CA SER A 178 9.97 16.41 -1.91
C SER A 178 9.51 15.57 -0.72
N PHE A 179 9.47 16.23 0.45
CA PHE A 179 8.89 15.71 1.69
C PHE A 179 7.87 16.71 2.18
N SER A 180 6.64 16.24 2.42
CA SER A 180 5.56 17.07 2.94
C SER A 180 5.00 16.49 4.24
N LEU A 181 5.06 17.26 5.31
CA LEU A 181 4.52 16.90 6.63
C LEU A 181 3.57 18.01 7.06
N THR A 182 2.25 17.77 7.05
CA THR A 182 1.25 18.79 7.36
C THR A 182 0.14 18.25 8.25
N GLY A 183 -0.39 19.07 9.16
CA GLY A 183 -1.47 18.65 10.06
C GLY A 183 -1.11 17.47 10.96
N LEU A 184 0.14 17.42 11.40
CA LEU A 184 0.64 16.50 12.42
C LEU A 184 0.53 17.15 13.80
N ILE A 185 0.70 16.35 14.86
CA ILE A 185 0.70 16.88 16.23
C ILE A 185 1.95 17.74 16.45
N ASP A 186 1.79 18.87 17.12
CA ASP A 186 2.91 19.69 17.61
C ASP A 186 3.73 18.85 18.62
N GLY A 187 4.98 18.56 18.28
CA GLY A 187 5.87 17.79 19.16
C GLY A 187 6.16 16.35 18.73
N LEU A 188 5.84 15.97 17.50
CA LEU A 188 6.34 14.73 16.92
C LEU A 188 7.88 14.76 16.92
N VAL A 189 8.53 13.82 17.60
CA VAL A 189 9.99 13.69 17.73
C VAL A 189 10.48 12.52 16.89
#